data_9f77b4cb71cb6c2d4abef29be7a8dc95
#
_entry.id   9f77b4cb71cb6c2d4abef29be7a8dc95
#
_cell.length_a   1.000
_cell.length_b   1.000
_cell.length_c   1.000
_cell.angle_alpha   90.00
_cell.angle_beta   90.00
_cell.angle_gamma   90.00
#
_symmetry.space_group_name_H-M   'P 1'
#
loop_
_entity.id
_entity.type
_entity.pdbx_description
1 polymer ?
#
loop_
_entity_poly.entity_id
_entity_poly.type
_entity_poly.pdbx_seq_one_letter_code
_entity_poly.pdbx_strand_id
1 'polypeptide(L)'
;MDQITPCIETFLAELGIEQATLKLITPKWKLTQYRAVINWLTKYKPATDASNLDQVRGYLEAFHHLCEVEAWNQALKILVINITYPENEQLHNQLFTWGYYRNLLELYKKFLEDLANIHPYYQTIFLYGMGKVYYAQGYLEKAIEYYQQALELARILPDCQQESAILNSLGLVYLYLGNHSQSINYTWQGLVIAWKNHNYQGQAIALNSLGLVFCQKGKYSKAIKYLQESLRILRQSYNPSYEGRVLGSLAQAYGGLENYEKAIEYQQQHLTLMQTTQDRAGEGDALFNLATTLAICKRDSESMKYFQESLDICREIGNRLTEVNVLLNLTAFYQRLGNKDLVRKYCQQAFSIADQLGIPLDSFQQLGLRLQKTQKEAAQ
;
A
#
# COMPACT_ATOMS: atom_id res chain seq x y z
N MET A 1 4.15 7.28 25.89
CA MET A 1 4.49 6.23 24.90
C MET A 1 3.27 5.33 24.85
N ASP A 2 2.38 5.62 23.92
CA ASP A 2 1.16 4.86 23.76
C ASP A 2 1.52 3.50 23.16
N GLN A 3 0.92 2.45 23.74
CA GLN A 3 1.24 1.07 23.36
C GLN A 3 0.84 0.84 21.88
N ILE A 4 1.82 0.48 21.06
CA ILE A 4 1.66 0.09 19.64
C ILE A 4 0.73 -1.12 19.50
N THR A 5 0.30 -1.74 20.59
CA THR A 5 -0.27 -3.09 20.60
C THR A 5 -1.48 -3.18 21.53
N PRO A 6 -2.52 -3.96 21.16
CA PRO A 6 -3.62 -4.27 22.07
C PRO A 6 -3.11 -4.94 23.36
N CYS A 7 -3.95 -4.94 24.41
CA CYS A 7 -3.61 -5.63 25.65
C CYS A 7 -3.28 -7.11 25.35
N ILE A 8 -2.03 -7.49 25.59
CA ILE A 8 -1.50 -8.81 25.20
C ILE A 8 -2.27 -9.95 25.88
N GLU A 9 -2.73 -9.73 27.12
CA GLU A 9 -3.53 -10.74 27.84
C GLU A 9 -4.87 -11.01 27.15
N THR A 10 -5.54 -9.95 26.69
CA THR A 10 -6.78 -10.06 25.92
C THR A 10 -6.51 -10.79 24.59
N PHE A 11 -5.42 -10.46 23.92
CA PHE A 11 -5.06 -11.08 22.66
C PHE A 11 -4.71 -12.56 22.79
N LEU A 12 -4.00 -12.96 23.84
CA LEU A 12 -3.73 -14.38 24.13
C LEU A 12 -5.02 -15.17 24.40
N ALA A 13 -6.00 -14.55 25.08
CA ALA A 13 -7.31 -15.16 25.28
C ALA A 13 -8.07 -15.31 23.93
N GLU A 14 -8.01 -14.32 23.05
CA GLU A 14 -8.57 -14.40 21.70
C GLU A 14 -7.90 -15.50 20.84
N LEU A 15 -6.60 -15.74 21.06
CA LEU A 15 -5.89 -16.86 20.46
C LEU A 15 -6.28 -18.20 21.06
N GLY A 16 -6.99 -18.23 22.20
CA GLY A 16 -7.31 -19.44 22.95
C GLY A 16 -6.07 -20.07 23.61
N ILE A 17 -5.04 -19.27 23.90
CA ILE A 17 -3.77 -19.71 24.50
C ILE A 17 -3.79 -19.33 25.97
N GLU A 18 -4.43 -20.17 26.80
CA GLU A 18 -4.48 -19.99 28.24
C GLU A 18 -3.57 -21.01 28.95
N GLN A 19 -3.07 -20.65 30.17
CA GLN A 19 -2.22 -21.56 30.94
C GLN A 19 -2.89 -22.92 31.26
N ALA A 20 -4.21 -22.93 31.37
CA ALA A 20 -4.96 -24.16 31.61
C ALA A 20 -4.96 -25.08 30.37
N THR A 21 -5.11 -24.53 29.18
CA THR A 21 -5.12 -25.29 27.92
C THR A 21 -3.75 -25.83 27.55
N LEU A 22 -2.66 -25.12 27.95
CA LEU A 22 -1.29 -25.55 27.69
C LEU A 22 -0.93 -26.89 28.34
N LYS A 23 -1.52 -27.22 29.51
CA LYS A 23 -1.26 -28.48 30.21
C LYS A 23 -1.78 -29.70 29.45
N LEU A 24 -2.74 -29.48 28.52
CA LEU A 24 -3.38 -30.54 27.74
C LEU A 24 -2.70 -30.78 26.39
N ILE A 25 -1.74 -29.92 26.03
CA ILE A 25 -1.10 -29.99 24.69
C ILE A 25 -0.09 -31.14 24.64
N THR A 26 -0.35 -32.04 23.70
CA THR A 26 0.54 -33.14 23.33
C THR A 26 0.76 -33.15 21.81
N PRO A 27 1.91 -33.55 21.32
CA PRO A 27 3.15 -33.97 22.05
C PRO A 27 3.93 -32.80 22.65
N LYS A 28 4.92 -33.07 23.48
CA LYS A 28 5.71 -32.05 24.22
C LYS A 28 6.35 -30.98 23.33
N TRP A 29 6.69 -31.29 22.08
CA TRP A 29 7.28 -30.32 21.16
C TRP A 29 6.28 -29.22 20.78
N LYS A 30 4.97 -29.57 20.59
CA LYS A 30 3.93 -28.57 20.37
C LYS A 30 3.78 -27.60 21.55
N LEU A 31 3.85 -28.12 22.79
CA LEU A 31 3.83 -27.29 23.97
C LEU A 31 5.02 -26.31 24.03
N THR A 32 6.19 -26.72 23.53
CA THR A 32 7.37 -25.84 23.45
C THR A 32 7.10 -24.66 22.50
N GLN A 33 6.47 -24.93 21.36
CA GLN A 33 6.11 -23.87 20.38
C GLN A 33 5.10 -22.89 20.99
N TYR A 34 4.04 -23.36 21.64
CA TYR A 34 3.07 -22.48 22.30
C TYR A 34 3.69 -21.65 23.43
N ARG A 35 4.66 -22.20 24.18
CA ARG A 35 5.43 -21.42 25.16
C ARG A 35 6.28 -20.34 24.50
N ALA A 36 6.85 -20.63 23.33
CA ALA A 36 7.58 -19.63 22.56
C ALA A 36 6.65 -18.51 22.10
N VAL A 37 5.45 -18.83 21.60
CA VAL A 37 4.42 -17.84 21.26
C VAL A 37 4.16 -16.89 22.43
N ILE A 38 3.89 -17.44 23.63
CA ILE A 38 3.64 -16.62 24.82
C ILE A 38 4.85 -15.76 25.15
N ASN A 39 6.06 -16.32 25.12
CA ASN A 39 7.28 -15.57 25.44
C ASN A 39 7.50 -14.41 24.45
N TRP A 40 7.33 -14.65 23.15
CA TRP A 40 7.47 -13.61 22.14
C TRP A 40 6.43 -12.50 22.29
N LEU A 41 5.18 -12.85 22.58
CA LEU A 41 4.13 -11.85 22.76
C LEU A 41 4.21 -11.09 24.09
N THR A 42 4.71 -11.74 25.18
CA THR A 42 4.68 -11.12 26.52
C THR A 42 6.00 -10.55 26.99
N LYS A 43 7.14 -11.13 26.59
CA LYS A 43 8.47 -10.78 27.11
C LYS A 43 9.33 -10.01 26.14
N TYR A 44 9.04 -10.11 24.84
CA TYR A 44 9.78 -9.34 23.86
C TYR A 44 9.45 -7.84 24.00
N LYS A 45 10.48 -7.04 24.17
CA LYS A 45 10.39 -5.59 24.25
C LYS A 45 11.42 -5.01 23.29
N PRO A 46 10.99 -4.42 22.17
CA PRO A 46 11.90 -3.75 21.24
C PRO A 46 12.56 -2.53 21.92
N ALA A 47 13.75 -2.17 21.47
CA ALA A 47 14.39 -0.91 21.86
C ALA A 47 13.54 0.28 21.36
N THR A 48 13.69 1.44 21.99
CA THR A 48 12.92 2.64 21.64
C THR A 48 13.24 3.19 20.26
N ASP A 49 14.42 2.87 19.73
CA ASP A 49 14.95 3.21 18.40
C ASP A 49 14.95 2.02 17.43
N ALA A 50 14.26 0.94 17.79
CA ALA A 50 14.18 -0.25 16.96
C ALA A 50 13.50 0.03 15.62
N SER A 51 13.92 -0.71 14.57
CA SER A 51 13.27 -0.66 13.27
C SER A 51 11.80 -1.08 13.36
N ASN A 52 10.97 -0.62 12.41
CA ASN A 52 9.56 -1.00 12.34
C ASN A 52 9.37 -2.53 12.36
N LEU A 53 10.25 -3.27 11.69
CA LEU A 53 10.22 -4.74 11.68
C LEU A 53 10.52 -5.33 13.07
N ASP A 54 11.52 -4.79 13.75
CA ASP A 54 11.85 -5.23 15.10
C ASP A 54 10.75 -4.88 16.10
N GLN A 55 10.06 -3.77 15.91
CA GLN A 55 8.92 -3.40 16.76
C GLN A 55 7.79 -4.44 16.74
N VAL A 56 7.54 -5.05 15.58
CA VAL A 56 6.51 -6.09 15.42
C VAL A 56 7.08 -7.52 15.45
N ARG A 57 8.37 -7.69 15.68
CA ARG A 57 9.06 -8.98 15.64
C ARG A 57 8.42 -10.02 16.56
N GLY A 58 7.95 -9.62 17.73
CA GLY A 58 7.25 -10.52 18.64
C GLY A 58 6.05 -11.20 18.01
N TYR A 59 5.28 -10.49 17.19
CA TYR A 59 4.16 -11.04 16.44
C TYR A 59 4.61 -11.95 15.30
N LEU A 60 5.65 -11.57 14.56
CA LEU A 60 6.18 -12.38 13.45
C LEU A 60 6.75 -13.71 13.93
N GLU A 61 7.50 -13.72 15.03
CA GLU A 61 8.02 -14.94 15.63
C GLU A 61 6.87 -15.81 16.20
N ALA A 62 5.90 -15.19 16.88
CA ALA A 62 4.71 -15.92 17.35
C ALA A 62 3.94 -16.57 16.19
N PHE A 63 3.80 -15.86 15.07
CA PHE A 63 3.23 -16.38 13.83
C PHE A 63 3.98 -17.64 13.35
N HIS A 64 5.32 -17.58 13.25
CA HIS A 64 6.13 -18.72 12.81
C HIS A 64 5.95 -19.93 13.72
N HIS A 65 5.97 -19.74 15.04
CA HIS A 65 5.77 -20.82 16.00
C HIS A 65 4.36 -21.45 15.89
N LEU A 66 3.34 -20.67 15.59
CA LEU A 66 1.98 -21.19 15.35
C LEU A 66 1.89 -21.99 14.05
N CYS A 67 2.56 -21.55 13.00
CA CYS A 67 2.65 -22.28 11.74
C CYS A 67 3.34 -23.65 11.94
N GLU A 68 4.41 -23.72 12.75
CA GLU A 68 5.12 -24.98 13.05
C GLU A 68 4.21 -26.04 13.71
N VAL A 69 3.19 -25.63 14.45
CA VAL A 69 2.22 -26.54 15.07
C VAL A 69 0.94 -26.70 14.27
N GLU A 70 0.89 -26.13 13.04
CA GLU A 70 -0.26 -26.13 12.15
C GLU A 70 -1.50 -25.43 12.73
N ALA A 71 -1.29 -24.47 13.63
CA ALA A 71 -2.33 -23.70 14.26
C ALA A 71 -2.76 -22.50 13.37
N TRP A 72 -3.17 -22.79 12.15
CA TRP A 72 -3.39 -21.81 11.08
C TRP A 72 -4.38 -20.69 11.46
N ASN A 73 -5.48 -21.03 12.15
CA ASN A 73 -6.45 -20.05 12.60
C ASN A 73 -5.88 -19.07 13.63
N GLN A 74 -4.97 -19.51 14.47
CA GLN A 74 -4.28 -18.67 15.46
C GLN A 74 -3.21 -17.81 14.78
N ALA A 75 -2.41 -18.41 13.88
CA ALA A 75 -1.42 -17.69 13.09
C ALA A 75 -2.07 -16.58 12.24
N LEU A 76 -3.23 -16.87 11.64
CA LEU A 76 -4.01 -15.88 10.91
C LEU A 76 -4.39 -14.67 11.76
N LYS A 77 -4.90 -14.91 12.98
CA LYS A 77 -5.28 -13.82 13.90
C LYS A 77 -4.12 -12.86 14.18
N ILE A 78 -2.88 -13.36 14.16
CA ILE A 78 -1.69 -12.51 14.29
C ILE A 78 -1.52 -11.60 13.06
N LEU A 79 -1.73 -12.09 11.84
CA LEU A 79 -1.56 -11.26 10.64
C LEU A 79 -2.65 -10.19 10.49
N VAL A 80 -3.86 -10.47 10.99
CA VAL A 80 -4.99 -9.53 10.92
C VAL A 80 -5.15 -8.70 12.19
N ILE A 81 -4.22 -8.79 13.16
CA ILE A 81 -4.25 -7.94 14.35
C ILE A 81 -4.06 -6.48 13.96
N ASN A 82 -4.88 -5.61 14.55
CA ASN A 82 -4.69 -4.17 14.38
C ASN A 82 -3.54 -3.68 15.26
N ILE A 83 -2.56 -3.05 14.65
CA ILE A 83 -1.49 -2.32 15.33
C ILE A 83 -1.80 -0.84 15.31
N THR A 84 -1.66 -0.17 16.45
CA THR A 84 -2.17 1.18 16.64
C THR A 84 -1.25 2.29 16.15
N TYR A 85 0.00 1.97 15.81
CA TYR A 85 0.98 2.96 15.37
C TYR A 85 1.69 2.51 14.07
N PRO A 86 1.95 3.42 13.11
CA PRO A 86 1.52 4.84 13.07
C PRO A 86 0.04 5.03 12.74
N GLU A 87 -0.62 4.03 12.22
CA GLU A 87 -2.02 4.01 11.84
C GLU A 87 -2.66 2.73 12.38
N ASN A 88 -3.94 2.78 12.74
CA ASN A 88 -4.66 1.60 13.23
C ASN A 88 -5.00 0.64 12.07
N GLU A 89 -3.98 -0.04 11.58
CA GLU A 89 -4.05 -0.99 10.46
C GLU A 89 -3.70 -2.42 10.88
N GLN A 90 -4.19 -3.38 10.11
CA GLN A 90 -3.81 -4.79 10.28
C GLN A 90 -2.31 -4.96 10.01
N LEU A 91 -1.64 -5.82 10.79
CA LEU A 91 -0.19 -6.05 10.72
C LEU A 91 0.30 -6.31 9.28
N HIS A 92 -0.40 -7.14 8.52
CA HIS A 92 0.01 -7.44 7.15
C HIS A 92 -0.11 -6.24 6.19
N ASN A 93 -1.09 -5.35 6.38
CA ASN A 93 -1.18 -4.10 5.62
C ASN A 93 -0.09 -3.12 6.03
N GLN A 94 0.21 -3.04 7.32
CA GLN A 94 1.29 -2.19 7.83
C GLN A 94 2.66 -2.64 7.32
N LEU A 95 2.93 -3.95 7.27
CA LEU A 95 4.15 -4.48 6.66
C LEU A 95 4.24 -4.12 5.17
N PHE A 96 3.09 -4.09 4.47
CA PHE A 96 3.03 -3.62 3.08
C PHE A 96 3.41 -2.14 2.97
N THR A 97 2.83 -1.28 3.80
CA THR A 97 3.11 0.17 3.83
C THR A 97 4.58 0.44 4.14
N TRP A 98 5.18 -0.31 5.07
CA TRP A 98 6.61 -0.22 5.40
C TRP A 98 7.55 -0.82 4.33
N GLY A 99 7.01 -1.45 3.29
CA GLY A 99 7.79 -2.01 2.19
C GLY A 99 8.48 -3.33 2.51
N TYR A 100 8.08 -4.07 3.56
CA TYR A 100 8.62 -5.40 3.88
C TYR A 100 8.04 -6.49 2.96
N TYR A 101 8.12 -6.26 1.66
CA TYR A 101 7.50 -7.09 0.63
C TYR A 101 8.00 -8.53 0.63
N ARG A 102 9.31 -8.76 0.86
CA ARG A 102 9.89 -10.11 0.93
C ARG A 102 9.31 -10.90 2.10
N ASN A 103 9.32 -10.29 3.28
CA ASN A 103 8.73 -10.90 4.49
C ASN A 103 7.24 -11.22 4.27
N LEU A 104 6.50 -10.29 3.69
CA LEU A 104 5.08 -10.48 3.43
C LEU A 104 4.81 -11.65 2.48
N LEU A 105 5.58 -11.75 1.39
CA LEU A 105 5.47 -12.87 0.44
C LEU A 105 5.81 -14.21 1.11
N GLU A 106 6.81 -14.27 1.99
CA GLU A 106 7.15 -15.47 2.75
C GLU A 106 6.01 -15.88 3.70
N LEU A 107 5.44 -14.91 4.43
CA LEU A 107 4.30 -15.15 5.31
C LEU A 107 3.09 -15.70 4.55
N TYR A 108 2.73 -15.07 3.42
CA TYR A 108 1.60 -15.51 2.59
C TYR A 108 1.84 -16.89 1.94
N LYS A 109 3.05 -17.15 1.43
CA LYS A 109 3.40 -18.46 0.85
C LYS A 109 3.27 -19.57 1.88
N LYS A 110 3.76 -19.36 3.10
CA LYS A 110 3.66 -20.35 4.16
C LYS A 110 2.22 -20.73 4.47
N PHE A 111 1.28 -19.78 4.39
CA PHE A 111 -0.14 -20.09 4.47
C PHE A 111 -0.66 -20.88 3.26
N LEU A 112 -0.23 -20.52 2.07
CA LEU A 112 -0.73 -21.13 0.84
C LEU A 112 -0.15 -22.54 0.58
N GLU A 113 0.90 -22.95 1.31
CA GLU A 113 1.45 -24.32 1.25
C GLU A 113 0.47 -25.36 1.85
N ASP A 114 -0.41 -24.96 2.77
CA ASP A 114 -1.43 -25.85 3.38
C ASP A 114 -2.87 -25.43 3.00
N LEU A 115 -3.09 -25.25 1.70
CA LEU A 115 -4.37 -24.77 1.15
C LEU A 115 -5.59 -25.60 1.59
N ALA A 116 -5.42 -26.91 1.81
CA ALA A 116 -6.52 -27.82 2.15
C ALA A 116 -7.19 -27.49 3.50
N ASN A 117 -6.45 -26.86 4.42
CA ASN A 117 -6.89 -26.59 5.78
C ASN A 117 -7.28 -25.12 6.01
N ILE A 118 -7.11 -24.25 5.00
CA ILE A 118 -7.40 -22.83 5.11
C ILE A 118 -8.74 -22.50 4.44
N HIS A 119 -9.61 -21.81 5.15
CA HIS A 119 -10.90 -21.38 4.60
C HIS A 119 -10.68 -20.50 3.35
N PRO A 120 -11.42 -20.70 2.24
CA PRO A 120 -11.25 -19.96 0.98
C PRO A 120 -11.25 -18.44 1.12
N TYR A 121 -11.95 -17.91 2.12
CA TYR A 121 -11.94 -16.47 2.43
C TYR A 121 -10.54 -15.93 2.72
N TYR A 122 -9.74 -16.64 3.51
CA TYR A 122 -8.38 -16.24 3.84
C TYR A 122 -7.40 -16.49 2.71
N GLN A 123 -7.62 -17.57 1.94
CA GLN A 123 -6.84 -17.79 0.72
C GLN A 123 -7.01 -16.60 -0.23
N THR A 124 -8.24 -16.10 -0.39
CA THR A 124 -8.52 -14.92 -1.22
C THR A 124 -7.75 -13.69 -0.71
N ILE A 125 -7.74 -13.45 0.61
CA ILE A 125 -7.01 -12.30 1.20
C ILE A 125 -5.51 -12.40 0.90
N PHE A 126 -4.90 -13.59 1.05
CA PHE A 126 -3.46 -13.76 0.85
C PHE A 126 -3.07 -13.70 -0.62
N LEU A 127 -3.82 -14.34 -1.51
CA LEU A 127 -3.61 -14.23 -2.95
C LEU A 127 -3.77 -12.78 -3.42
N TYR A 128 -4.78 -12.08 -2.94
CA TYR A 128 -4.97 -10.66 -3.20
C TYR A 128 -3.80 -9.83 -2.66
N GLY A 129 -3.34 -10.13 -1.43
CA GLY A 129 -2.16 -9.50 -0.82
C GLY A 129 -0.89 -9.73 -1.64
N MET A 130 -0.65 -10.95 -2.13
CA MET A 130 0.47 -11.25 -3.02
C MET A 130 0.38 -10.46 -4.32
N GLY A 131 -0.79 -10.37 -4.93
CA GLY A 131 -1.03 -9.54 -6.10
C GLY A 131 -0.68 -8.08 -5.84
N LYS A 132 -1.08 -7.51 -4.69
CA LYS A 132 -0.71 -6.15 -4.26
C LYS A 132 0.80 -5.96 -4.17
N VAL A 133 1.51 -6.92 -3.56
CA VAL A 133 2.97 -6.85 -3.42
C VAL A 133 3.64 -6.90 -4.80
N TYR A 134 3.27 -7.83 -5.66
CA TYR A 134 3.85 -7.91 -7.00
C TYR A 134 3.53 -6.68 -7.85
N TYR A 135 2.33 -6.11 -7.70
CA TYR A 135 1.98 -4.84 -8.33
C TYR A 135 2.88 -3.69 -7.86
N ALA A 136 3.09 -3.56 -6.54
CA ALA A 136 3.95 -2.54 -5.95
C ALA A 136 5.42 -2.69 -6.39
N GLN A 137 5.87 -3.91 -6.63
CA GLN A 137 7.19 -4.22 -7.15
C GLN A 137 7.31 -4.07 -8.68
N GLY A 138 6.20 -3.78 -9.40
CA GLY A 138 6.17 -3.65 -10.85
C GLY A 138 6.13 -4.96 -11.63
N TYR A 139 5.99 -6.11 -10.97
CA TYR A 139 5.81 -7.42 -11.62
C TYR A 139 4.34 -7.61 -12.03
N LEU A 140 3.92 -6.87 -13.06
CA LEU A 140 2.51 -6.72 -13.42
C LEU A 140 1.85 -8.03 -13.87
N GLU A 141 2.57 -8.90 -14.58
CA GLU A 141 2.06 -10.21 -15.00
C GLU A 141 1.79 -11.13 -13.81
N LYS A 142 2.71 -11.17 -12.82
CA LYS A 142 2.50 -11.91 -11.58
C LYS A 142 1.35 -11.34 -10.76
N ALA A 143 1.21 -10.02 -10.73
CA ALA A 143 0.09 -9.39 -10.05
C ALA A 143 -1.25 -9.82 -10.68
N ILE A 144 -1.34 -9.88 -12.01
CA ILE A 144 -2.52 -10.39 -12.72
C ILE A 144 -2.81 -11.83 -12.34
N GLU A 145 -1.78 -12.70 -12.36
CA GLU A 145 -1.93 -14.13 -12.03
C GLU A 145 -2.53 -14.31 -10.62
N TYR A 146 -1.96 -13.67 -9.61
CA TYR A 146 -2.47 -13.78 -8.24
C TYR A 146 -3.83 -13.12 -8.05
N TYR A 147 -4.11 -12.00 -8.71
CA TYR A 147 -5.44 -11.39 -8.68
C TYR A 147 -6.50 -12.27 -9.37
N GLN A 148 -6.16 -12.98 -10.44
CA GLN A 148 -7.07 -13.92 -11.10
C GLN A 148 -7.39 -15.11 -10.21
N GLN A 149 -6.38 -15.72 -9.56
CA GLN A 149 -6.61 -16.78 -8.58
C GLN A 149 -7.49 -16.31 -7.41
N ALA A 150 -7.21 -15.11 -6.87
CA ALA A 150 -8.04 -14.53 -5.83
C ALA A 150 -9.49 -14.27 -6.31
N LEU A 151 -9.67 -13.84 -7.57
CA LEU A 151 -10.98 -13.58 -8.15
C LEU A 151 -11.80 -14.88 -8.31
N GLU A 152 -11.17 -15.96 -8.74
CA GLU A 152 -11.83 -17.28 -8.84
C GLU A 152 -12.38 -17.72 -7.48
N LEU A 153 -11.58 -17.60 -6.42
CA LEU A 153 -12.03 -17.92 -5.06
C LEU A 153 -13.11 -16.96 -4.56
N ALA A 154 -12.94 -15.65 -4.79
CA ALA A 154 -13.93 -14.65 -4.36
C ALA A 154 -15.32 -14.88 -4.97
N ARG A 155 -15.39 -15.41 -6.20
CA ARG A 155 -16.65 -15.69 -6.91
C ARG A 155 -17.44 -16.88 -6.34
N ILE A 156 -16.79 -17.80 -5.67
CA ILE A 156 -17.47 -18.94 -5.00
C ILE A 156 -17.88 -18.58 -3.57
N LEU A 157 -17.43 -17.44 -3.05
CA LEU A 157 -17.76 -16.95 -1.72
C LEU A 157 -18.97 -16.01 -1.77
N PRO A 158 -19.81 -16.00 -0.73
CA PRO A 158 -20.97 -15.09 -0.66
C PRO A 158 -20.58 -13.62 -0.46
N ASP A 159 -19.32 -13.32 -0.14
CA ASP A 159 -18.82 -11.97 0.10
C ASP A 159 -18.33 -11.31 -1.19
N CYS A 160 -19.20 -10.53 -1.81
CA CYS A 160 -18.90 -9.80 -3.03
C CYS A 160 -18.00 -8.56 -2.82
N GLN A 161 -17.66 -8.17 -1.58
CA GLN A 161 -16.82 -6.99 -1.34
C GLN A 161 -15.39 -7.23 -1.85
N GLN A 162 -14.83 -8.41 -1.59
CA GLN A 162 -13.51 -8.79 -2.08
C GLN A 162 -13.48 -8.89 -3.61
N GLU A 163 -14.50 -9.46 -4.24
CA GLU A 163 -14.59 -9.55 -5.69
C GLU A 163 -14.48 -8.16 -6.35
N SER A 164 -15.24 -7.18 -5.86
CA SER A 164 -15.18 -5.81 -6.37
C SER A 164 -13.78 -5.19 -6.21
N ALA A 165 -13.12 -5.39 -5.07
CA ALA A 165 -11.77 -4.87 -4.81
C ALA A 165 -10.73 -5.50 -5.75
N ILE A 166 -10.79 -6.81 -5.96
CA ILE A 166 -9.88 -7.54 -6.85
C ILE A 166 -10.07 -7.08 -8.30
N LEU A 167 -11.32 -6.95 -8.75
CA LEU A 167 -11.63 -6.46 -10.10
C LEU A 167 -11.10 -5.03 -10.33
N ASN A 168 -11.22 -4.14 -9.35
CA ASN A 168 -10.65 -2.80 -9.42
C ASN A 168 -9.12 -2.84 -9.50
N SER A 169 -8.47 -3.75 -8.75
CA SER A 169 -7.02 -3.91 -8.80
C SER A 169 -6.53 -4.45 -10.14
N LEU A 170 -7.24 -5.43 -10.73
CA LEU A 170 -7.00 -5.87 -12.11
C LEU A 170 -7.15 -4.71 -13.09
N GLY A 171 -8.20 -3.90 -12.93
CA GLY A 171 -8.40 -2.70 -13.74
C GLY A 171 -7.21 -1.74 -13.68
N LEU A 172 -6.63 -1.52 -12.50
CA LEU A 172 -5.44 -0.68 -12.33
C LEU A 172 -4.19 -1.30 -12.98
N VAL A 173 -3.95 -2.61 -12.83
CA VAL A 173 -2.81 -3.26 -13.48
C VAL A 173 -2.89 -3.12 -15.00
N TYR A 174 -4.06 -3.37 -15.59
CA TYR A 174 -4.25 -3.19 -17.03
C TYR A 174 -4.14 -1.73 -17.48
N LEU A 175 -4.46 -0.77 -16.60
CA LEU A 175 -4.22 0.65 -16.84
C LEU A 175 -2.72 0.92 -16.98
N TYR A 176 -1.89 0.40 -16.06
CA TYR A 176 -0.43 0.55 -16.12
C TYR A 176 0.19 -0.14 -17.34
N LEU A 177 -0.37 -1.26 -17.78
CA LEU A 177 0.01 -1.92 -19.04
C LEU A 177 -0.46 -1.16 -20.30
N GLY A 178 -1.18 -0.05 -20.15
CA GLY A 178 -1.74 0.71 -21.27
C GLY A 178 -2.94 0.02 -21.94
N ASN A 179 -3.40 -1.13 -21.43
CA ASN A 179 -4.56 -1.83 -21.96
C ASN A 179 -5.86 -1.23 -21.41
N HIS A 180 -6.22 -0.06 -21.94
CA HIS A 180 -7.39 0.68 -21.47
C HIS A 180 -8.71 -0.10 -21.63
N SER A 181 -8.81 -1.00 -22.62
CA SER A 181 -10.02 -1.79 -22.85
C SER A 181 -10.26 -2.77 -21.71
N GLN A 182 -9.23 -3.53 -21.32
CA GLN A 182 -9.30 -4.46 -20.18
C GLN A 182 -9.47 -3.69 -18.87
N SER A 183 -8.76 -2.59 -18.70
CA SER A 183 -8.90 -1.73 -17.52
C SER A 183 -10.35 -1.27 -17.32
N ILE A 184 -10.98 -0.73 -18.35
CA ILE A 184 -12.40 -0.32 -18.31
C ILE A 184 -13.30 -1.51 -18.00
N ASN A 185 -13.08 -2.65 -18.66
CA ASN A 185 -13.91 -3.85 -18.48
C ASN A 185 -13.90 -4.33 -17.02
N TYR A 186 -12.72 -4.55 -16.45
CA TYR A 186 -12.60 -5.00 -15.06
C TYR A 186 -13.16 -3.98 -14.07
N THR A 187 -12.86 -2.71 -14.26
CA THR A 187 -13.35 -1.64 -13.37
C THR A 187 -14.88 -1.53 -13.43
N TRP A 188 -15.50 -1.68 -14.62
CA TRP A 188 -16.95 -1.70 -14.73
C TRP A 188 -17.58 -2.91 -14.05
N GLN A 189 -17.00 -4.10 -14.16
CA GLN A 189 -17.48 -5.27 -13.43
C GLN A 189 -17.45 -5.01 -11.92
N GLY A 190 -16.34 -4.47 -11.40
CA GLY A 190 -16.20 -4.10 -9.98
C GLY A 190 -17.25 -3.06 -9.54
N LEU A 191 -17.52 -2.05 -10.38
CA LEU A 191 -18.54 -1.03 -10.12
C LEU A 191 -19.95 -1.62 -10.05
N VAL A 192 -20.30 -2.52 -10.97
CA VAL A 192 -21.62 -3.18 -11.00
C VAL A 192 -21.84 -4.02 -9.75
N ILE A 193 -20.81 -4.76 -9.30
CA ILE A 193 -20.87 -5.56 -8.07
C ILE A 193 -21.01 -4.64 -6.85
N ALA A 194 -20.19 -3.59 -6.76
CA ALA A 194 -20.27 -2.62 -5.68
C ALA A 194 -21.64 -1.92 -5.61
N TRP A 195 -22.27 -1.68 -6.76
CA TRP A 195 -23.62 -1.12 -6.85
C TRP A 195 -24.68 -2.07 -6.32
N LYS A 196 -24.66 -3.32 -6.78
CA LYS A 196 -25.62 -4.35 -6.34
C LYS A 196 -25.59 -4.57 -4.83
N ASN A 197 -24.42 -4.44 -4.22
CA ASN A 197 -24.21 -4.70 -2.80
C ASN A 197 -24.24 -3.43 -1.93
N HIS A 198 -24.64 -2.30 -2.48
CA HIS A 198 -24.63 -1.00 -1.77
C HIS A 198 -23.27 -0.66 -1.13
N ASN A 199 -22.18 -1.16 -1.72
CA ASN A 199 -20.81 -0.86 -1.28
C ASN A 199 -20.38 0.50 -1.85
N TYR A 200 -20.69 1.57 -1.14
CA TYR A 200 -20.39 2.95 -1.57
C TYR A 200 -18.88 3.19 -1.73
N GLN A 201 -18.05 2.60 -0.87
CA GLN A 201 -16.60 2.69 -0.98
C GLN A 201 -16.10 2.01 -2.28
N GLY A 202 -16.56 0.80 -2.56
CA GLY A 202 -16.24 0.09 -3.80
C GLY A 202 -16.68 0.86 -5.06
N GLN A 203 -17.87 1.48 -5.02
CA GLN A 203 -18.36 2.34 -6.11
C GLN A 203 -17.41 3.53 -6.35
N ALA A 204 -17.03 4.23 -5.28
CA ALA A 204 -16.16 5.38 -5.37
C ALA A 204 -14.77 5.01 -5.90
N ILE A 205 -14.19 3.89 -5.43
CA ILE A 205 -12.89 3.38 -5.92
C ILE A 205 -12.97 3.07 -7.43
N ALA A 206 -14.02 2.39 -7.87
CA ALA A 206 -14.19 2.07 -9.28
C ALA A 206 -14.36 3.33 -10.14
N LEU A 207 -15.15 4.31 -9.70
CA LEU A 207 -15.32 5.59 -10.38
C LEU A 207 -13.99 6.37 -10.46
N ASN A 208 -13.19 6.36 -9.38
CA ASN A 208 -11.85 6.94 -9.41
C ASN A 208 -10.96 6.24 -10.44
N SER A 209 -10.95 4.92 -10.47
CA SER A 209 -10.17 4.14 -11.45
C SER A 209 -10.59 4.45 -12.89
N LEU A 210 -11.89 4.56 -13.17
CA LEU A 210 -12.39 5.02 -14.48
C LEU A 210 -11.89 6.44 -14.79
N GLY A 211 -11.90 7.34 -13.80
CA GLY A 211 -11.35 8.69 -13.95
C GLY A 211 -9.88 8.65 -14.39
N LEU A 212 -9.05 7.84 -13.74
CA LEU A 212 -7.64 7.68 -14.09
C LEU A 212 -7.44 7.12 -15.50
N VAL A 213 -8.25 6.13 -15.92
CA VAL A 213 -8.22 5.63 -17.31
C VAL A 213 -8.50 6.74 -18.31
N PHE A 214 -9.50 7.58 -18.04
CA PHE A 214 -9.81 8.71 -18.94
C PHE A 214 -8.75 9.82 -18.89
N CYS A 215 -8.05 10.02 -17.78
CA CYS A 215 -6.88 10.89 -17.71
C CYS A 215 -5.77 10.40 -18.64
N GLN A 216 -5.41 9.11 -18.58
CA GLN A 216 -4.39 8.53 -19.47
C GLN A 216 -4.78 8.60 -20.96
N LYS A 217 -6.08 8.54 -21.26
CA LYS A 217 -6.60 8.73 -22.64
C LYS A 217 -6.67 10.21 -23.07
N GLY A 218 -6.21 11.15 -22.25
CA GLY A 218 -6.32 12.59 -22.52
C GLY A 218 -7.76 13.14 -22.49
N LYS A 219 -8.73 12.34 -22.02
CA LYS A 219 -10.14 12.73 -21.95
C LYS A 219 -10.49 13.34 -20.59
N TYR A 220 -9.77 14.40 -20.23
CA TYR A 220 -9.80 15.00 -18.88
C TYR A 220 -11.19 15.46 -18.45
N SER A 221 -11.98 16.07 -19.33
CA SER A 221 -13.35 16.50 -19.01
C SER A 221 -14.27 15.32 -18.64
N LYS A 222 -14.05 14.14 -19.26
CA LYS A 222 -14.77 12.92 -18.89
C LYS A 222 -14.24 12.34 -17.59
N ALA A 223 -12.94 12.36 -17.37
CA ALA A 223 -12.30 11.95 -16.12
C ALA A 223 -12.88 12.74 -14.93
N ILE A 224 -12.94 14.06 -15.03
CA ILE A 224 -13.46 14.94 -13.99
C ILE A 224 -14.89 14.56 -13.58
N LYS A 225 -15.77 14.20 -14.54
CA LYS A 225 -17.14 13.77 -14.21
C LYS A 225 -17.16 12.51 -13.32
N TYR A 226 -16.36 11.48 -13.65
CA TYR A 226 -16.26 10.28 -12.84
C TYR A 226 -15.66 10.56 -11.47
N LEU A 227 -14.62 11.39 -11.41
CA LEU A 227 -13.94 11.75 -10.16
C LEU A 227 -14.85 12.59 -9.25
N GLN A 228 -15.62 13.52 -9.80
CA GLN A 228 -16.60 14.31 -9.03
C GLN A 228 -17.69 13.42 -8.44
N GLU A 229 -18.18 12.43 -9.20
CA GLU A 229 -19.17 11.49 -8.67
C GLU A 229 -18.56 10.59 -7.57
N SER A 230 -17.33 10.13 -7.75
CA SER A 230 -16.59 9.42 -6.70
C SER A 230 -16.47 10.27 -5.43
N LEU A 231 -16.06 11.53 -5.56
CA LEU A 231 -15.93 12.47 -4.46
C LEU A 231 -17.25 12.70 -3.73
N ARG A 232 -18.36 12.84 -4.48
CA ARG A 232 -19.71 13.00 -3.92
C ARG A 232 -20.10 11.82 -3.03
N ILE A 233 -19.85 10.59 -3.51
CA ILE A 233 -20.15 9.36 -2.76
C ILE A 233 -19.32 9.30 -1.48
N LEU A 234 -18.02 9.60 -1.54
CA LEU A 234 -17.12 9.52 -0.37
C LEU A 234 -17.45 10.55 0.69
N ARG A 235 -17.83 11.77 0.30
CA ARG A 235 -18.29 12.80 1.24
C ARG A 235 -19.57 12.41 1.97
N GLN A 236 -20.48 11.71 1.30
CA GLN A 236 -21.71 11.20 1.95
C GLN A 236 -21.45 10.03 2.89
N SER A 237 -20.46 9.18 2.59
CA SER A 237 -20.10 8.02 3.42
C SER A 237 -19.02 8.31 4.48
N TYR A 238 -18.54 9.56 4.56
CA TYR A 238 -17.48 10.01 5.47
C TYR A 238 -16.24 9.09 5.44
N ASN A 239 -15.59 9.03 4.28
CA ASN A 239 -14.37 8.24 4.10
C ASN A 239 -13.19 9.14 3.65
N PRO A 240 -12.51 9.81 4.59
CA PRO A 240 -11.52 10.84 4.29
C PRO A 240 -10.29 10.30 3.54
N SER A 241 -9.82 9.09 3.86
CA SER A 241 -8.63 8.52 3.21
C SER A 241 -8.83 8.30 1.70
N TYR A 242 -10.01 7.76 1.30
CA TYR A 242 -10.33 7.63 -0.11
C TYR A 242 -10.73 8.97 -0.76
N GLU A 243 -11.34 9.89 0.00
CA GLU A 243 -11.61 11.27 -0.46
C GLU A 243 -10.31 11.96 -0.88
N GLY A 244 -9.25 11.87 -0.08
CA GLY A 244 -7.94 12.40 -0.38
C GLY A 244 -7.38 11.87 -1.71
N ARG A 245 -7.47 10.57 -1.94
CA ARG A 245 -7.03 9.95 -3.22
C ARG A 245 -7.78 10.51 -4.43
N VAL A 246 -9.09 10.72 -4.31
CA VAL A 246 -9.91 11.30 -5.40
C VAL A 246 -9.57 12.77 -5.63
N LEU A 247 -9.30 13.54 -4.58
CA LEU A 247 -8.82 14.92 -4.70
C LEU A 247 -7.49 14.96 -5.46
N GLY A 248 -6.55 14.04 -5.17
CA GLY A 248 -5.31 13.87 -5.93
C GLY A 248 -5.55 13.55 -7.41
N SER A 249 -6.49 12.66 -7.71
CA SER A 249 -6.86 12.30 -9.09
C SER A 249 -7.53 13.47 -9.82
N LEU A 250 -8.35 14.27 -9.16
CA LEU A 250 -8.93 15.51 -9.72
C LEU A 250 -7.84 16.53 -10.03
N ALA A 251 -6.87 16.70 -9.12
CA ALA A 251 -5.73 17.56 -9.37
C ALA A 251 -4.94 17.12 -10.62
N GLN A 252 -4.71 15.81 -10.78
CA GLN A 252 -4.08 15.27 -11.98
C GLN A 252 -4.89 15.57 -13.25
N ALA A 253 -6.22 15.42 -13.21
CA ALA A 253 -7.09 15.68 -14.34
C ALA A 253 -7.09 17.17 -14.73
N TYR A 254 -7.09 18.08 -13.76
CA TYR A 254 -6.99 19.52 -14.00
C TYR A 254 -5.59 19.92 -14.49
N GLY A 255 -4.53 19.28 -13.96
CA GLY A 255 -3.16 19.44 -14.47
C GLY A 255 -3.03 19.04 -15.94
N GLY A 256 -3.70 17.95 -16.34
CA GLY A 256 -3.78 17.54 -17.75
C GLY A 256 -4.54 18.51 -18.67
N LEU A 257 -5.43 19.34 -18.12
CA LEU A 257 -6.05 20.48 -18.80
C LEU A 257 -5.21 21.76 -18.72
N GLU A 258 -4.00 21.69 -18.19
CA GLU A 258 -3.11 22.82 -17.91
C GLU A 258 -3.71 23.88 -16.94
N ASN A 259 -4.80 23.51 -16.23
CA ASN A 259 -5.39 24.33 -15.19
C ASN A 259 -4.71 24.06 -13.84
N TYR A 260 -3.48 24.54 -13.73
CA TYR A 260 -2.63 24.32 -12.56
C TYR A 260 -3.16 24.99 -11.28
N GLU A 261 -3.91 26.09 -11.41
CA GLU A 261 -4.54 26.74 -10.27
C GLU A 261 -5.54 25.80 -9.57
N LYS A 262 -6.44 25.20 -10.34
CA LYS A 262 -7.37 24.18 -9.80
C LYS A 262 -6.67 22.92 -9.33
N ALA A 263 -5.61 22.50 -10.02
CA ALA A 263 -4.83 21.35 -9.59
C ALA A 263 -4.22 21.59 -8.19
N ILE A 264 -3.62 22.75 -7.98
CA ILE A 264 -3.06 23.17 -6.67
C ILE A 264 -4.17 23.27 -5.62
N GLU A 265 -5.34 23.84 -5.95
CA GLU A 265 -6.48 23.94 -5.05
C GLU A 265 -6.93 22.56 -4.54
N TYR A 266 -7.10 21.58 -5.42
CA TYR A 266 -7.48 20.22 -5.03
C TYR A 266 -6.40 19.52 -4.21
N GLN A 267 -5.11 19.75 -4.52
CA GLN A 267 -4.02 19.19 -3.72
C GLN A 267 -3.93 19.83 -2.34
N GLN A 268 -4.20 21.12 -2.20
CA GLN A 268 -4.30 21.76 -0.89
C GLN A 268 -5.48 21.25 -0.07
N GLN A 269 -6.62 20.99 -0.70
CA GLN A 269 -7.76 20.33 -0.04
C GLN A 269 -7.36 18.94 0.44
N HIS A 270 -6.66 18.15 -0.39
CA HIS A 270 -6.13 16.84 -0.01
C HIS A 270 -5.22 16.95 1.21
N LEU A 271 -4.21 17.83 1.17
CA LEU A 271 -3.27 18.05 2.27
C LEU A 271 -3.99 18.43 3.57
N THR A 272 -4.90 19.42 3.50
CA THR A 272 -5.68 19.84 4.67
C THR A 272 -6.51 18.71 5.25
N LEU A 273 -7.13 17.89 4.40
CA LEU A 273 -7.90 16.74 4.85
C LEU A 273 -7.04 15.72 5.58
N MET A 274 -5.87 15.37 5.03
CA MET A 274 -4.95 14.40 5.66
C MET A 274 -4.41 14.91 6.99
N GLN A 275 -4.05 16.19 7.08
CA GLN A 275 -3.62 16.83 8.33
C GLN A 275 -4.74 16.83 9.38
N THR A 276 -5.98 17.12 8.99
CA THR A 276 -7.13 17.15 9.91
C THR A 276 -7.46 15.76 10.44
N THR A 277 -7.30 14.73 9.62
CA THR A 277 -7.55 13.32 10.00
C THR A 277 -6.33 12.64 10.61
N GLN A 278 -5.20 13.34 10.70
CA GLN A 278 -3.92 12.81 11.18
C GLN A 278 -3.41 11.59 10.36
N ASP A 279 -3.84 11.48 9.10
CA ASP A 279 -3.35 10.46 8.16
C ASP A 279 -1.97 10.89 7.65
N ARG A 280 -0.90 10.44 8.32
CA ARG A 280 0.48 10.79 7.99
C ARG A 280 0.91 10.24 6.63
N ALA A 281 0.43 9.07 6.23
CA ALA A 281 0.74 8.52 4.91
C ALA A 281 0.10 9.34 3.79
N GLY A 282 -1.18 9.66 3.95
CA GLY A 282 -1.90 10.54 3.02
C GLY A 282 -1.31 11.96 2.98
N GLU A 283 -0.82 12.50 4.10
CA GLU A 283 -0.14 13.79 4.15
C GLU A 283 1.15 13.77 3.31
N GLY A 284 1.99 12.73 3.46
CA GLY A 284 3.18 12.53 2.64
C GLY A 284 2.89 12.49 1.14
N ASP A 285 1.86 11.75 0.74
CA ASP A 285 1.41 11.66 -0.65
C ASP A 285 0.85 13.00 -1.18
N ALA A 286 0.08 13.73 -0.37
CA ALA A 286 -0.46 15.05 -0.74
C ALA A 286 0.64 16.08 -0.96
N LEU A 287 1.62 16.14 -0.06
CA LEU A 287 2.80 17.01 -0.18
C LEU A 287 3.62 16.67 -1.43
N PHE A 288 3.85 15.38 -1.71
CA PHE A 288 4.54 14.93 -2.91
C PHE A 288 3.85 15.40 -4.20
N ASN A 289 2.53 15.22 -4.27
CA ASN A 289 1.74 15.60 -5.45
C ASN A 289 1.72 17.14 -5.63
N LEU A 290 1.58 17.89 -4.54
CA LEU A 290 1.62 19.36 -4.54
C LEU A 290 3.00 19.85 -5.00
N ALA A 291 4.08 19.30 -4.46
CA ALA A 291 5.45 19.61 -4.86
C ALA A 291 5.68 19.38 -6.35
N THR A 292 5.17 18.27 -6.88
CA THR A 292 5.30 17.92 -8.30
C THR A 292 4.59 18.96 -9.20
N THR A 293 3.37 19.37 -8.85
CA THR A 293 2.64 20.40 -9.61
C THR A 293 3.34 21.76 -9.54
N LEU A 294 3.82 22.15 -8.37
CA LEU A 294 4.57 23.40 -8.19
C LEU A 294 5.88 23.40 -9.00
N ALA A 295 6.57 22.26 -9.11
CA ALA A 295 7.76 22.12 -9.95
C ALA A 295 7.44 22.34 -11.44
N ILE A 296 6.29 21.87 -11.92
CA ILE A 296 5.81 22.13 -13.28
C ILE A 296 5.53 23.63 -13.48
N CYS A 297 4.95 24.28 -12.48
CA CYS A 297 4.69 25.73 -12.48
C CYS A 297 5.95 26.58 -12.25
N LYS A 298 7.14 25.98 -12.12
CA LYS A 298 8.42 26.66 -11.84
C LYS A 298 8.43 27.44 -10.50
N ARG A 299 7.57 27.05 -9.55
CA ARG A 299 7.58 27.57 -8.17
C ARG A 299 8.58 26.76 -7.34
N ASP A 300 9.85 26.87 -7.71
CA ASP A 300 10.91 25.94 -7.28
C ASP A 300 11.15 25.94 -5.76
N SER A 301 11.12 27.10 -5.10
CA SER A 301 11.33 27.19 -3.66
C SER A 301 10.24 26.48 -2.85
N GLU A 302 8.98 26.65 -3.25
CA GLU A 302 7.85 26.00 -2.60
C GLU A 302 7.82 24.50 -2.90
N SER A 303 8.08 24.11 -4.15
CA SER A 303 8.20 22.71 -4.56
C SER A 303 9.25 21.97 -3.73
N MET A 304 10.44 22.57 -3.56
CA MET A 304 11.53 21.99 -2.77
C MET A 304 11.11 21.77 -1.32
N LYS A 305 10.47 22.75 -0.71
CA LYS A 305 9.99 22.65 0.67
C LYS A 305 9.06 21.46 0.84
N TYR A 306 8.05 21.33 -0.02
CA TYR A 306 7.08 20.23 0.06
C TYR A 306 7.67 18.86 -0.29
N PHE A 307 8.62 18.77 -1.22
CA PHE A 307 9.35 17.52 -1.44
C PHE A 307 10.12 17.09 -0.19
N GLN A 308 10.77 18.02 0.51
CA GLN A 308 11.51 17.71 1.73
C GLN A 308 10.58 17.26 2.85
N GLU A 309 9.47 17.97 3.08
CA GLU A 309 8.47 17.61 4.07
C GLU A 309 7.88 16.20 3.78
N SER A 310 7.55 15.91 2.52
CA SER A 310 7.09 14.59 2.11
C SER A 310 8.13 13.50 2.38
N LEU A 311 9.41 13.76 2.05
CA LEU A 311 10.51 12.83 2.29
C LEU A 311 10.69 12.54 3.77
N ASP A 312 10.62 13.55 4.62
CA ASP A 312 10.76 13.41 6.07
C ASP A 312 9.62 12.58 6.65
N ILE A 313 8.38 12.83 6.21
CA ILE A 313 7.22 12.00 6.59
C ILE A 313 7.38 10.55 6.14
N CYS A 314 7.74 10.31 4.87
CA CYS A 314 7.92 8.96 4.36
C CYS A 314 8.96 8.17 5.17
N ARG A 315 10.03 8.83 5.62
CA ARG A 315 11.05 8.23 6.48
C ARG A 315 10.55 7.98 7.90
N GLU A 316 9.81 8.93 8.47
CA GLU A 316 9.19 8.81 9.79
C GLU A 316 8.28 7.59 9.89
N ILE A 317 7.38 7.40 8.92
CA ILE A 317 6.40 6.30 8.92
C ILE A 317 6.90 5.03 8.24
N GLY A 318 8.08 5.05 7.61
CA GLY A 318 8.65 3.92 6.88
C GLY A 318 7.97 3.61 5.54
N ASN A 319 7.28 4.57 4.90
CA ASN A 319 6.68 4.39 3.58
C ASN A 319 7.74 4.41 2.48
N ARG A 320 8.40 3.25 2.31
CA ARG A 320 9.57 3.11 1.41
C ARG A 320 9.22 3.31 -0.07
N LEU A 321 8.01 2.94 -0.49
CA LEU A 321 7.60 3.10 -1.89
C LEU A 321 7.43 4.57 -2.27
N THR A 322 6.72 5.34 -1.44
CA THR A 322 6.57 6.79 -1.66
C THR A 322 7.92 7.50 -1.50
N GLU A 323 8.79 7.07 -0.57
CA GLU A 323 10.16 7.60 -0.45
C GLU A 323 10.94 7.49 -1.77
N VAL A 324 10.90 6.32 -2.45
CA VAL A 324 11.53 6.14 -3.77
C VAL A 324 10.95 7.13 -4.78
N ASN A 325 9.64 7.28 -4.84
CA ASN A 325 8.99 8.20 -5.78
C ASN A 325 9.40 9.67 -5.54
N VAL A 326 9.47 10.11 -4.29
CA VAL A 326 9.95 11.46 -3.92
C VAL A 326 11.39 11.65 -4.34
N LEU A 327 12.29 10.70 -4.04
CA LEU A 327 13.70 10.76 -4.40
C LEU A 327 13.92 10.81 -5.92
N LEU A 328 13.14 10.07 -6.71
CA LEU A 328 13.19 10.11 -8.16
C LEU A 328 12.73 11.46 -8.71
N ASN A 329 11.69 12.04 -8.15
CA ASN A 329 11.22 13.37 -8.54
C ASN A 329 12.20 14.48 -8.13
N LEU A 330 12.83 14.37 -6.96
CA LEU A 330 13.94 15.24 -6.56
C LEU A 330 15.13 15.11 -7.51
N THR A 331 15.44 13.90 -7.98
CA THR A 331 16.50 13.68 -8.98
C THR A 331 16.19 14.43 -10.28
N ALA A 332 14.96 14.29 -10.81
CA ALA A 332 14.52 14.98 -12.00
C ALA A 332 14.49 16.53 -11.80
N PHE A 333 14.06 16.97 -10.62
CA PHE A 333 14.04 18.39 -10.25
C PHE A 333 15.44 18.99 -10.27
N TYR A 334 16.41 18.36 -9.60
CA TYR A 334 17.80 18.86 -9.58
C TYR A 334 18.52 18.70 -10.93
N GLN A 335 18.14 17.69 -11.74
CA GLN A 335 18.64 17.58 -13.12
C GLN A 335 18.22 18.81 -13.95
N ARG A 336 16.95 19.27 -13.80
CA ARG A 336 16.47 20.50 -14.44
C ARG A 336 17.23 21.75 -13.97
N LEU A 337 17.63 21.79 -12.70
CA LEU A 337 18.43 22.89 -12.11
C LEU A 337 19.93 22.78 -12.39
N GLY A 338 20.42 21.69 -13.02
CA GLY A 338 21.82 21.49 -13.34
C GLY A 338 22.72 21.11 -12.17
N ASN A 339 22.17 20.73 -11.01
CA ASN A 339 22.95 20.35 -9.83
C ASN A 339 23.31 18.85 -9.83
N LYS A 340 24.46 18.53 -10.43
CA LYS A 340 24.93 17.15 -10.63
C LYS A 340 25.15 16.38 -9.32
N ASP A 341 25.60 17.02 -8.26
CA ASP A 341 25.90 16.36 -6.98
C ASP A 341 24.61 15.89 -6.28
N LEU A 342 23.59 16.73 -6.26
CA LEU A 342 22.30 16.35 -5.70
C LEU A 342 21.56 15.32 -6.58
N VAL A 343 21.69 15.39 -7.89
CA VAL A 343 21.20 14.33 -8.80
C VAL A 343 21.82 12.99 -8.42
N ARG A 344 23.15 12.91 -8.28
CA ARG A 344 23.85 11.67 -7.90
C ARG A 344 23.39 11.18 -6.54
N LYS A 345 23.32 12.05 -5.55
CA LYS A 345 22.90 11.73 -4.17
C LYS A 345 21.51 11.08 -4.13
N TYR A 346 20.51 11.77 -4.69
CA TYR A 346 19.12 11.30 -4.63
C TYR A 346 18.88 10.06 -5.50
N CYS A 347 19.52 9.96 -6.65
CA CYS A 347 19.49 8.80 -7.52
C CYS A 347 20.04 7.54 -6.81
N GLN A 348 21.20 7.64 -6.14
CA GLN A 348 21.78 6.52 -5.40
C GLN A 348 20.87 6.08 -4.23
N GLN A 349 20.27 7.00 -3.51
CA GLN A 349 19.33 6.67 -2.44
C GLN A 349 18.10 5.95 -2.99
N ALA A 350 17.50 6.45 -4.07
CA ALA A 350 16.34 5.82 -4.70
C ALA A 350 16.65 4.38 -5.15
N PHE A 351 17.78 4.15 -5.80
CA PHE A 351 18.18 2.81 -6.25
C PHE A 351 18.46 1.85 -5.10
N SER A 352 19.12 2.31 -4.04
CA SER A 352 19.37 1.48 -2.85
C SER A 352 18.07 0.99 -2.22
N ILE A 353 17.05 1.87 -2.13
CA ILE A 353 15.76 1.51 -1.58
C ILE A 353 14.99 0.59 -2.54
N ALA A 354 14.98 0.89 -3.83
CA ALA A 354 14.31 0.09 -4.84
C ALA A 354 14.84 -1.36 -4.86
N ASP A 355 16.15 -1.54 -4.74
CA ASP A 355 16.78 -2.86 -4.64
C ASP A 355 16.32 -3.61 -3.38
N GLN A 356 16.26 -2.94 -2.22
CA GLN A 356 15.74 -3.52 -0.99
C GLN A 356 14.27 -3.96 -1.12
N LEU A 357 13.46 -3.19 -1.85
CA LEU A 357 12.06 -3.51 -2.13
C LEU A 357 11.90 -4.63 -3.18
N GLY A 358 12.96 -4.99 -3.89
CA GLY A 358 12.91 -5.92 -5.01
C GLY A 358 12.18 -5.35 -6.22
N ILE A 359 12.24 -4.03 -6.42
CA ILE A 359 11.64 -3.35 -7.57
C ILE A 359 12.64 -3.35 -8.72
N PRO A 360 12.30 -3.94 -9.89
CA PRO A 360 13.18 -3.89 -11.06
C PRO A 360 13.44 -2.46 -11.52
N LEU A 361 14.69 -2.13 -11.79
CA LEU A 361 15.07 -0.79 -12.27
C LEU A 361 14.36 -0.39 -13.57
N ASP A 362 14.02 -1.38 -14.41
CA ASP A 362 13.27 -1.18 -15.65
C ASP A 362 11.82 -0.72 -15.42
N SER A 363 11.26 -0.98 -14.24
CA SER A 363 9.92 -0.49 -13.86
C SER A 363 9.86 1.05 -13.78
N PHE A 364 11.01 1.69 -13.60
CA PHE A 364 11.14 3.16 -13.61
C PHE A 364 11.41 3.71 -15.03
N GLN A 365 11.12 2.95 -16.09
CA GLN A 365 11.56 3.24 -17.48
C GLN A 365 11.16 4.62 -18.00
N GLN A 366 10.06 5.21 -17.59
CA GLN A 366 9.73 6.59 -18.00
C GLN A 366 10.64 7.65 -17.34
N LEU A 367 11.12 7.40 -16.13
CA LEU A 367 12.19 8.17 -15.46
C LEU A 367 13.58 7.54 -15.69
N GLY A 368 13.67 6.22 -15.78
CA GLY A 368 14.88 5.43 -15.82
C GLY A 368 15.72 5.61 -17.09
N LEU A 369 15.12 5.85 -18.26
CA LEU A 369 15.86 6.19 -19.49
C LEU A 369 16.67 7.50 -19.34
N ARG A 370 16.16 8.44 -18.55
CA ARG A 370 16.90 9.66 -18.20
C ARG A 370 18.00 9.38 -17.16
N LEU A 371 17.75 8.48 -16.19
CA LEU A 371 18.66 8.14 -15.11
C LEU A 371 19.81 7.23 -15.52
N GLN A 372 19.60 6.26 -16.42
CA GLN A 372 20.68 5.44 -16.99
C GLN A 372 21.68 6.27 -17.78
N LYS A 373 21.21 7.30 -18.48
CA LYS A 373 22.09 8.26 -19.16
C LYS A 373 22.92 9.04 -18.15
N THR A 374 22.32 9.46 -17.02
CA THR A 374 22.98 10.19 -15.93
C THR A 374 23.96 9.29 -15.16
N GLN A 375 23.65 7.99 -14.95
CA GLN A 375 24.60 7.06 -14.34
C GLN A 375 25.85 6.82 -15.23
N LYS A 376 25.67 6.69 -16.54
CA LYS A 376 26.81 6.55 -17.49
C LYS A 376 27.64 7.83 -17.54
N GLU A 377 27.01 9.01 -17.47
CA GLU A 377 27.70 10.30 -17.43
C GLU A 377 28.36 10.59 -16.06
N ALA A 378 27.89 9.97 -14.97
CA ALA A 378 28.44 10.11 -13.61
C ALA A 378 29.58 9.10 -13.33
N ALA A 379 29.69 8.02 -14.14
CA ALA A 379 30.76 7.04 -14.06
C ALA A 379 31.95 7.34 -15.00
N GLN A 380 31.82 8.34 -15.87
CA GLN A 380 32.89 8.98 -16.66
C GLN A 380 33.38 10.27 -15.97
#